data_f8bb1fc16fc3ece31fcd938bbb49c579
#
_entry.id   f8bb1fc16fc3ece31fcd938bbb49c579
#
_cell.length_a   1.000
_cell.length_b   1.000
_cell.length_c   1.000
_cell.angle_alpha   90.00
_cell.angle_beta   90.00
_cell.angle_gamma   90.00
#
_symmetry.space_group_name_H-M   'P 1'
#
loop_
_entity.id
_entity.type
_entity.pdbx_description
1 polymer ?
#
loop_
_entity_poly.entity_id
_entity_poly.type
_entity_poly.pdbx_seq_one_letter_code
_entity_poly.pdbx_strand_id
1 'polypeptide(L)'
;AVAYASSRSSQTQALVDSVVIAQPDGSNNLTDFTTDAQADDHISTLVLSVGVAGGNVGLSGAAGTNEINRSVNASVNNLSTVQYAKDQTTQGVKDQAAKALNALSVHASSGTNIDNLGIVAGVGAQGVGIGVGVAVNRVNTDTTAALSASDKQRLVSSDTLTVLAESNNCLLYTSDAADEGL
;
A
#
# COMPACT_ATOMS: atom_id res chain seq x y z
N ALA A 1 23.15 24.45 -8.77
CA ALA A 1 21.85 23.80 -8.73
C ALA A 1 22.03 22.27 -8.68
N VAL A 2 21.24 21.62 -7.85
CA VAL A 2 21.19 20.16 -7.75
C VAL A 2 19.75 19.71 -8.01
N ALA A 3 19.57 18.68 -8.83
CA ALA A 3 18.27 18.07 -9.09
C ALA A 3 18.33 16.56 -8.81
N TYR A 4 17.30 16.03 -8.18
CA TYR A 4 17.12 14.62 -7.88
C TYR A 4 15.71 14.18 -8.27
N ALA A 5 15.59 13.01 -8.88
CA ALA A 5 14.30 12.39 -9.19
C ALA A 5 14.31 10.92 -8.81
N SER A 6 13.28 10.46 -8.12
CA SER A 6 13.03 9.05 -7.79
C SER A 6 11.63 8.67 -8.22
N SER A 7 11.49 7.56 -8.91
CA SER A 7 10.19 6.97 -9.25
C SER A 7 10.16 5.49 -8.90
N ARG A 8 9.10 5.07 -8.24
CA ARG A 8 8.89 3.68 -7.85
C ARG A 8 7.50 3.22 -8.28
N SER A 9 7.44 2.07 -8.91
CA SER A 9 6.18 1.42 -9.27
C SER A 9 6.17 0.00 -8.74
N SER A 10 5.09 -0.39 -8.05
CA SER A 10 4.95 -1.73 -7.48
C SER A 10 3.49 -2.21 -7.54
N GLN A 11 3.34 -3.53 -7.66
CA GLN A 11 2.06 -4.20 -7.60
C GLN A 11 2.12 -5.36 -6.62
N THR A 12 1.17 -5.43 -5.70
CA THR A 12 1.02 -6.51 -4.74
C THR A 12 -0.39 -7.09 -4.88
N GLN A 13 -0.48 -8.39 -5.07
CA GLN A 13 -1.76 -9.06 -5.27
C GLN A 13 -1.87 -10.31 -4.40
N ALA A 14 -3.02 -10.48 -3.75
CA ALA A 14 -3.49 -11.73 -3.18
C ALA A 14 -4.81 -12.10 -3.86
N LEU A 15 -4.75 -13.06 -4.77
CA LEU A 15 -5.90 -13.49 -5.57
C LEU A 15 -6.27 -14.93 -5.22
N VAL A 16 -7.51 -15.11 -4.84
CA VAL A 16 -8.13 -16.43 -4.67
C VAL A 16 -9.29 -16.54 -5.64
N ASP A 17 -9.27 -17.56 -6.48
CA ASP A 17 -10.32 -17.78 -7.45
C ASP A 17 -10.73 -19.24 -7.50
N SER A 18 -12.05 -19.49 -7.54
CA SER A 18 -12.66 -20.81 -7.70
C SER A 18 -12.19 -21.85 -6.67
N VAL A 19 -12.07 -21.46 -5.41
CA VAL A 19 -11.66 -22.33 -4.32
C VAL A 19 -12.86 -23.01 -3.67
N VAL A 20 -12.73 -24.31 -3.45
CA VAL A 20 -13.68 -25.13 -2.70
C VAL A 20 -13.08 -25.52 -1.37
N ILE A 21 -13.70 -25.14 -0.27
CA ILE A 21 -13.30 -25.56 1.07
C ILE A 21 -14.08 -26.81 1.43
N ALA A 22 -13.37 -27.92 1.55
CA ALA A 22 -13.95 -29.20 1.95
C ALA A 22 -13.98 -29.31 3.48
N GLN A 23 -15.15 -29.58 4.06
CA GLN A 23 -15.31 -29.82 5.49
C GLN A 23 -15.70 -31.28 5.73
N PRO A 24 -15.01 -32.02 6.65
CA PRO A 24 -15.42 -33.36 7.04
C PRO A 24 -16.80 -33.35 7.70
N ASP A 25 -17.59 -34.38 7.45
CA ASP A 25 -18.90 -34.52 8.05
C ASP A 25 -18.81 -34.61 9.58
N GLY A 26 -19.73 -33.93 10.25
CA GLY A 26 -19.81 -33.91 11.72
C GLY A 26 -18.80 -32.95 12.39
N SER A 27 -17.98 -32.24 11.66
CA SER A 27 -17.13 -31.18 12.21
C SER A 27 -17.95 -29.92 12.51
N ASN A 28 -17.99 -29.53 13.78
CA ASN A 28 -18.52 -28.24 14.18
C ASN A 28 -17.45 -27.14 14.19
N ASN A 29 -16.22 -27.47 13.77
CA ASN A 29 -15.15 -26.51 13.70
C ASN A 29 -15.33 -25.66 12.43
N LEU A 30 -15.82 -24.47 12.61
CA LEU A 30 -15.83 -23.44 11.58
C LEU A 30 -14.39 -23.01 11.32
N THR A 31 -14.04 -22.84 10.07
CA THR A 31 -12.69 -22.45 9.65
C THR A 31 -12.69 -20.96 9.31
N ASP A 32 -11.64 -20.28 9.68
CA ASP A 32 -11.38 -18.93 9.22
C ASP A 32 -10.73 -18.97 7.83
N PHE A 33 -11.15 -18.07 6.97
CA PHE A 33 -10.56 -17.87 5.66
C PHE A 33 -10.10 -16.43 5.52
N THR A 34 -8.81 -16.23 5.29
CA THR A 34 -8.21 -14.90 5.18
C THR A 34 -7.42 -14.77 3.89
N THR A 35 -7.64 -13.67 3.19
CA THR A 35 -6.84 -13.22 2.04
C THR A 35 -6.31 -11.83 2.36
N ASP A 36 -4.99 -11.68 2.39
CA ASP A 36 -4.33 -10.44 2.78
C ASP A 36 -3.27 -10.04 1.75
N ALA A 37 -3.33 -8.79 1.30
CA ALA A 37 -2.33 -8.17 0.46
C ALA A 37 -1.82 -6.89 1.13
N GLN A 38 -0.54 -6.86 1.47
CA GLN A 38 0.06 -5.72 2.14
C GLN A 38 1.31 -5.25 1.40
N ALA A 39 1.45 -3.92 1.31
CA ALA A 39 2.65 -3.31 0.78
C ALA A 39 2.96 -1.98 1.47
N ASP A 40 4.20 -1.85 1.91
CA ASP A 40 4.72 -0.65 2.52
C ASP A 40 5.92 -0.12 1.72
N ASP A 41 5.95 1.19 1.48
CA ASP A 41 7.09 1.88 0.86
C ASP A 41 7.61 2.99 1.75
N HIS A 42 8.93 3.07 1.78
CA HIS A 42 9.64 4.15 2.41
C HIS A 42 10.61 4.78 1.42
N ILE A 43 10.51 6.10 1.23
CA ILE A 43 11.47 6.90 0.47
C ILE A 43 12.05 7.95 1.39
N SER A 44 13.39 7.92 1.51
CA SER A 44 14.13 8.97 2.20
C SER A 44 14.98 9.73 1.17
N THR A 45 14.80 11.03 1.09
CA THR A 45 15.52 11.89 0.16
C THR A 45 16.23 13.00 0.91
N LEU A 46 17.55 13.07 0.70
CA LEU A 46 18.37 14.18 1.16
C LEU A 46 18.82 14.99 -0.05
N VAL A 47 18.42 16.25 -0.12
CA VAL A 47 18.87 17.20 -1.14
C VAL A 47 19.74 18.25 -0.48
N LEU A 48 21.02 18.28 -0.84
CA LEU A 48 21.98 19.27 -0.33
C LEU A 48 22.46 20.15 -1.47
N SER A 49 22.33 21.45 -1.32
CA SER A 49 22.86 22.43 -2.28
C SER A 49 23.60 23.54 -1.55
N VAL A 50 24.84 23.73 -1.93
CA VAL A 50 25.68 24.83 -1.44
C VAL A 50 26.11 25.70 -2.61
N GLY A 51 25.79 26.97 -2.58
CA GLY A 51 26.27 27.96 -3.54
C GLY A 51 27.30 28.88 -2.90
N VAL A 52 28.48 28.97 -3.50
CA VAL A 52 29.52 29.89 -3.07
C VAL A 52 29.83 30.86 -4.22
N ALA A 53 29.76 32.15 -3.93
CA ALA A 53 30.12 33.16 -4.91
C ALA A 53 31.27 34.04 -4.38
N GLY A 54 32.22 34.30 -5.25
CA GLY A 54 33.34 35.21 -4.97
C GLY A 54 32.97 36.71 -5.00
N GLY A 55 31.70 37.05 -5.19
CA GLY A 55 31.16 38.41 -5.25
C GLY A 55 30.12 38.67 -4.13
N ASN A 56 29.34 39.74 -4.34
CA ASN A 56 28.40 40.22 -3.33
C ASN A 56 27.14 39.37 -3.14
N VAL A 57 26.82 38.42 -4.06
CA VAL A 57 25.63 37.61 -4.01
C VAL A 57 25.95 36.17 -4.38
N GLY A 58 25.67 35.24 -3.50
CA GLY A 58 25.73 33.80 -3.73
C GLY A 58 24.33 33.21 -3.94
N LEU A 59 24.11 32.51 -5.06
CA LEU A 59 22.84 31.86 -5.36
C LEU A 59 23.02 30.33 -5.36
N SER A 60 22.16 29.63 -4.65
CA SER A 60 22.09 28.18 -4.69
C SER A 60 20.66 27.69 -4.94
N GLY A 61 20.52 26.51 -5.53
CA GLY A 61 19.23 25.92 -5.76
C GLY A 61 19.26 24.41 -5.73
N ALA A 62 18.22 23.83 -5.16
CA ALA A 62 18.00 22.39 -5.11
C ALA A 62 16.56 22.06 -5.52
N ALA A 63 16.39 20.98 -6.26
CA ALA A 63 15.07 20.42 -6.60
C ALA A 63 15.07 18.92 -6.42
N GLY A 64 14.03 18.41 -5.76
CA GLY A 64 13.80 16.98 -5.54
C GLY A 64 12.40 16.58 -5.97
N THR A 65 12.26 15.47 -6.68
CA THR A 65 10.97 14.88 -7.01
C THR A 65 10.95 13.42 -6.63
N ASN A 66 9.89 13.00 -5.94
CA ASN A 66 9.62 11.59 -5.63
C ASN A 66 8.25 11.23 -6.16
N GLU A 67 8.17 10.08 -6.82
CA GLU A 67 6.93 9.54 -7.32
C GLU A 67 6.78 8.08 -6.90
N ILE A 68 5.65 7.75 -6.29
CA ILE A 68 5.25 6.39 -5.95
C ILE A 68 3.96 6.08 -6.67
N ASN A 69 3.97 5.04 -7.48
CA ASN A 69 2.79 4.45 -8.10
C ASN A 69 2.63 3.02 -7.57
N ARG A 70 1.54 2.74 -6.88
CA ARG A 70 1.32 1.44 -6.27
C ARG A 70 -0.10 0.95 -6.50
N SER A 71 -0.22 -0.35 -6.73
CA SER A 71 -1.49 -1.08 -6.70
C SER A 71 -1.41 -2.25 -5.72
N VAL A 72 -2.32 -2.29 -4.75
CA VAL A 72 -2.48 -3.39 -3.80
C VAL A 72 -3.87 -3.95 -3.94
N ASN A 73 -3.97 -5.24 -4.25
CA ASN A 73 -5.24 -5.88 -4.52
C ASN A 73 -5.36 -7.19 -3.74
N ALA A 74 -6.37 -7.30 -2.90
CA ALA A 74 -6.82 -8.55 -2.30
C ALA A 74 -8.19 -8.90 -2.85
N SER A 75 -8.33 -10.05 -3.49
CA SER A 75 -9.63 -10.46 -4.04
C SER A 75 -9.90 -11.94 -3.85
N VAL A 76 -11.14 -12.23 -3.54
CA VAL A 76 -11.67 -13.59 -3.45
C VAL A 76 -12.85 -13.70 -4.40
N ASN A 77 -12.72 -14.60 -5.37
CA ASN A 77 -13.74 -14.85 -6.37
C ASN A 77 -14.21 -16.30 -6.25
N ASN A 78 -15.53 -16.53 -6.33
CA ASN A 78 -16.12 -17.87 -6.43
C ASN A 78 -15.69 -18.83 -5.32
N LEU A 79 -15.65 -18.36 -4.07
CA LEU A 79 -15.41 -19.21 -2.92
C LEU A 79 -16.64 -20.04 -2.62
N SER A 80 -16.47 -21.35 -2.43
CA SER A 80 -17.52 -22.27 -2.06
C SER A 80 -17.08 -23.23 -0.95
N THR A 81 -18.05 -23.76 -0.19
CA THR A 81 -17.80 -24.81 0.81
C THR A 81 -18.57 -26.05 0.44
N VAL A 82 -17.96 -27.22 0.60
CA VAL A 82 -18.58 -28.53 0.39
C VAL A 82 -18.44 -29.37 1.65
N GLN A 83 -19.54 -29.95 2.13
CA GLN A 83 -19.50 -30.96 3.15
C GLN A 83 -19.48 -32.35 2.51
N TYR A 84 -18.55 -33.19 2.94
CA TYR A 84 -18.56 -34.59 2.59
C TYR A 84 -19.41 -35.40 3.60
N ALA A 85 -20.46 -36.04 3.13
CA ALA A 85 -21.19 -37.00 3.96
C ALA A 85 -20.29 -38.18 4.31
N LYS A 86 -20.29 -38.61 5.55
CA LYS A 86 -19.46 -39.72 6.07
C LYS A 86 -19.82 -41.09 5.45
N ASP A 87 -20.96 -41.18 4.82
CA ASP A 87 -21.46 -42.42 4.25
C ASP A 87 -21.40 -42.34 2.71
N GLN A 88 -20.36 -42.94 2.14
CA GLN A 88 -20.11 -42.99 0.71
C GLN A 88 -21.05 -43.92 -0.09
N THR A 89 -22.08 -44.48 0.52
CA THR A 89 -22.98 -45.42 -0.14
C THR A 89 -24.09 -44.77 -0.93
N THR A 90 -24.25 -43.46 -0.86
CA THR A 90 -25.28 -42.75 -1.63
C THR A 90 -24.65 -41.66 -2.49
N GLN A 91 -24.58 -41.88 -3.77
CA GLN A 91 -24.26 -40.88 -4.78
C GLN A 91 -25.23 -39.70 -4.64
N GLY A 92 -24.70 -38.60 -4.17
CA GLY A 92 -25.44 -37.36 -4.09
C GLY A 92 -24.63 -36.37 -3.26
N VAL A 93 -23.90 -35.51 -3.93
CA VAL A 93 -23.55 -34.20 -3.34
C VAL A 93 -24.91 -33.55 -3.06
N LYS A 94 -25.41 -33.76 -1.86
CA LYS A 94 -26.54 -32.94 -1.41
C LYS A 94 -25.97 -31.54 -1.22
N ASP A 95 -26.52 -30.62 -1.96
CA ASP A 95 -26.46 -29.17 -1.71
C ASP A 95 -27.07 -28.92 -0.32
N GLN A 96 -26.39 -29.40 0.73
CA GLN A 96 -26.72 -29.01 2.06
C GLN A 96 -26.24 -27.58 2.22
N ALA A 97 -27.08 -26.75 2.79
CA ALA A 97 -26.75 -25.37 3.13
C ALA A 97 -25.32 -25.33 3.66
N ALA A 98 -24.43 -24.72 2.86
CA ALA A 98 -23.02 -24.65 3.17
C ALA A 98 -22.87 -24.20 4.62
N LYS A 99 -22.18 -25.00 5.45
CA LYS A 99 -21.86 -24.53 6.80
C LYS A 99 -21.07 -23.23 6.65
N ALA A 100 -21.48 -22.25 7.42
CA ALA A 100 -20.84 -20.96 7.47
C ALA A 100 -19.35 -21.13 7.84
N LEU A 101 -18.50 -20.30 7.27
CA LEU A 101 -17.18 -20.05 7.84
C LEU A 101 -17.35 -19.30 9.17
N ASN A 102 -16.44 -19.47 10.09
CA ASN A 102 -16.41 -18.64 11.29
C ASN A 102 -16.10 -17.18 10.91
N ALA A 103 -15.02 -16.98 10.16
CA ALA A 103 -14.69 -15.68 9.63
C ALA A 103 -14.24 -15.75 8.16
N LEU A 104 -14.67 -14.78 7.37
CA LEU A 104 -14.18 -14.51 6.03
C LEU A 104 -13.61 -13.11 6.01
N SER A 105 -12.30 -13.00 5.76
CA SER A 105 -11.59 -11.72 5.73
C SER A 105 -10.86 -11.53 4.41
N VAL A 106 -11.11 -10.40 3.76
CA VAL A 106 -10.37 -9.94 2.59
C VAL A 106 -9.81 -8.56 2.91
N HIS A 107 -8.50 -8.48 3.02
CA HIS A 107 -7.83 -7.26 3.46
C HIS A 107 -6.76 -6.83 2.46
N ALA A 108 -6.77 -5.56 2.09
CA ALA A 108 -5.72 -4.92 1.32
C ALA A 108 -5.21 -3.70 2.07
N SER A 109 -3.91 -3.62 2.28
CA SER A 109 -3.28 -2.51 3.00
C SER A 109 -2.11 -1.94 2.23
N SER A 110 -2.04 -0.62 2.14
CA SER A 110 -0.88 0.08 1.61
C SER A 110 -0.40 1.16 2.57
N GLY A 111 0.91 1.19 2.81
CA GLY A 111 1.59 2.23 3.58
C GLY A 111 2.63 2.94 2.72
N THR A 112 2.67 4.27 2.80
CA THR A 112 3.71 5.06 2.13
C THR A 112 4.26 6.09 3.10
N ASN A 113 5.58 6.08 3.26
CA ASN A 113 6.28 7.09 4.03
C ASN A 113 7.34 7.76 3.15
N ILE A 114 7.24 9.08 3.01
CA ILE A 114 8.21 9.88 2.28
C ILE A 114 8.81 10.91 3.21
N ASP A 115 10.11 10.77 3.47
CA ASP A 115 10.90 11.70 4.26
C ASP A 115 11.78 12.52 3.32
N ASN A 116 11.57 13.84 3.30
CA ASN A 116 12.40 14.75 2.54
C ASN A 116 13.12 15.72 3.47
N LEU A 117 14.44 15.70 3.39
CA LEU A 117 15.29 16.71 4.01
C LEU A 117 15.99 17.51 2.92
N GLY A 118 15.64 18.80 2.81
CA GLY A 118 16.31 19.74 1.92
C GLY A 118 17.14 20.72 2.70
N ILE A 119 18.46 20.74 2.46
CA ILE A 119 19.38 21.72 3.03
C ILE A 119 19.93 22.55 1.88
N VAL A 120 19.68 23.86 1.93
CA VAL A 120 20.13 24.80 0.91
C VAL A 120 20.87 25.95 1.59
N ALA A 121 22.14 26.10 1.28
CA ALA A 121 22.98 27.18 1.81
C ALA A 121 23.57 28.01 0.66
N GLY A 122 23.46 29.31 0.77
CA GLY A 122 24.15 30.26 -0.11
C GLY A 122 25.17 31.06 0.69
N VAL A 123 26.42 31.11 0.25
CA VAL A 123 27.48 31.91 0.89
C VAL A 123 28.04 32.88 -0.13
N GLY A 124 27.96 34.17 0.19
CA GLY A 124 28.64 35.26 -0.52
C GLY A 124 29.90 35.69 0.23
N ALA A 125 31.03 35.81 -0.45
CA ALA A 125 32.29 36.16 0.17
C ALA A 125 32.31 37.59 0.77
N GLN A 126 31.45 38.48 0.29
CA GLN A 126 31.32 39.88 0.75
C GLN A 126 29.87 40.37 0.81
N GLY A 127 28.89 39.45 0.88
CA GLY A 127 27.47 39.83 0.80
C GLY A 127 26.51 38.72 1.17
N VAL A 128 25.34 38.73 0.53
CA VAL A 128 24.19 37.89 0.87
C VAL A 128 24.24 36.57 0.09
N GLY A 129 23.98 35.45 0.79
CA GLY A 129 23.72 34.14 0.21
C GLY A 129 22.21 33.88 0.13
N ILE A 130 21.71 33.52 -1.05
CA ILE A 130 20.31 33.13 -1.23
C ILE A 130 20.23 31.68 -1.69
N GLY A 131 19.49 30.85 -0.94
CA GLY A 131 19.22 29.48 -1.26
C GLY A 131 17.73 29.23 -1.54
N VAL A 132 17.40 28.49 -2.61
CA VAL A 132 16.04 28.09 -2.91
C VAL A 132 15.98 26.58 -3.09
N GLY A 133 15.09 25.91 -2.33
CA GLY A 133 14.82 24.48 -2.43
C GLY A 133 13.37 24.23 -2.82
N VAL A 134 13.15 23.25 -3.70
CA VAL A 134 11.82 22.76 -4.06
C VAL A 134 11.80 21.26 -3.98
N ALA A 135 10.85 20.70 -3.23
CA ALA A 135 10.58 19.27 -3.20
C ALA A 135 9.14 18.99 -3.64
N VAL A 136 8.98 18.06 -4.57
CA VAL A 136 7.67 17.62 -5.04
C VAL A 136 7.53 16.12 -4.80
N ASN A 137 6.49 15.75 -4.06
CA ASN A 137 6.14 14.36 -3.84
C ASN A 137 4.80 14.07 -4.50
N ARG A 138 4.77 12.97 -5.24
CA ARG A 138 3.54 12.43 -5.81
C ARG A 138 3.36 10.99 -5.33
N VAL A 139 2.25 10.75 -4.66
CA VAL A 139 1.84 9.41 -4.21
C VAL A 139 0.54 9.07 -4.91
N ASN A 140 0.56 7.99 -5.68
CA ASN A 140 -0.60 7.41 -6.33
C ASN A 140 -0.72 5.96 -5.88
N THR A 141 -1.68 5.70 -4.99
CA THR A 141 -1.95 4.36 -4.45
C THR A 141 -3.37 3.94 -4.79
N ASP A 142 -3.48 2.75 -5.36
CA ASP A 142 -4.76 2.09 -5.59
C ASP A 142 -4.81 0.84 -4.69
N THR A 143 -5.73 0.86 -3.71
CA THR A 143 -5.86 -0.21 -2.73
C THR A 143 -7.27 -0.77 -2.81
N THR A 144 -7.38 -2.03 -3.20
CA THR A 144 -8.66 -2.67 -3.47
C THR A 144 -8.78 -3.97 -2.69
N ALA A 145 -9.88 -4.12 -1.95
CA ALA A 145 -10.31 -5.39 -1.40
C ALA A 145 -11.65 -5.77 -2.02
N ALA A 146 -11.76 -6.97 -2.58
CA ALA A 146 -12.96 -7.39 -3.29
C ALA A 146 -13.37 -8.83 -2.96
N LEU A 147 -14.67 -9.02 -2.81
CA LEU A 147 -15.29 -10.34 -2.71
C LEU A 147 -16.37 -10.44 -3.77
N SER A 148 -16.29 -11.44 -4.63
CA SER A 148 -17.26 -11.64 -5.70
C SER A 148 -17.67 -13.13 -5.85
N ALA A 149 -18.86 -13.34 -6.38
CA ALA A 149 -19.35 -14.65 -6.78
C ALA A 149 -19.96 -14.55 -8.17
N SER A 150 -19.80 -15.59 -8.97
CA SER A 150 -20.50 -15.68 -10.25
C SER A 150 -22.00 -15.93 -10.03
N ASP A 151 -22.84 -15.56 -11.00
CA ASP A 151 -24.32 -15.61 -10.94
C ASP A 151 -24.92 -16.97 -10.53
N LYS A 152 -24.13 -18.04 -10.55
CA LYS A 152 -24.57 -19.39 -10.23
C LYS A 152 -24.00 -19.95 -8.94
N GLN A 153 -23.14 -19.22 -8.26
CA GLN A 153 -22.53 -19.64 -7.01
C GLN A 153 -23.00 -18.77 -5.86
N ARG A 154 -23.42 -19.41 -4.79
CA ARG A 154 -23.77 -18.71 -3.55
C ARG A 154 -22.49 -18.29 -2.84
N LEU A 155 -22.44 -17.05 -2.42
CA LEU A 155 -21.43 -16.62 -1.47
C LEU A 155 -21.49 -17.50 -0.22
N VAL A 156 -20.34 -17.87 0.27
CA VAL A 156 -20.21 -18.62 1.51
C VAL A 156 -20.73 -17.76 2.65
N SER A 157 -21.63 -18.32 3.46
CA SER A 157 -22.07 -17.66 4.68
C SER A 157 -20.94 -17.70 5.72
N SER A 158 -20.70 -16.61 6.42
CA SER A 158 -19.76 -16.52 7.54
C SER A 158 -20.41 -15.80 8.71
N ASP A 159 -20.00 -16.15 9.94
CA ASP A 159 -20.44 -15.42 11.13
C ASP A 159 -19.89 -14.00 11.14
N THR A 160 -18.67 -13.86 10.66
CA THR A 160 -18.01 -12.55 10.48
C THR A 160 -17.52 -12.40 9.05
N LEU A 161 -17.90 -11.30 8.41
CA LEU A 161 -17.40 -10.90 7.09
C LEU A 161 -16.67 -9.56 7.20
N THR A 162 -15.42 -9.54 6.80
CA THR A 162 -14.60 -8.32 6.73
C THR A 162 -14.07 -8.16 5.31
N VAL A 163 -14.37 -7.03 4.68
CA VAL A 163 -13.75 -6.61 3.41
C VAL A 163 -13.21 -5.20 3.64
N LEU A 164 -11.91 -5.07 3.71
CA LEU A 164 -11.25 -3.84 4.15
C LEU A 164 -10.12 -3.46 3.20
N ALA A 165 -10.16 -2.22 2.71
CA ALA A 165 -9.08 -1.60 1.97
C ALA A 165 -8.58 -0.36 2.72
N GLU A 166 -7.31 -0.35 3.08
CA GLU A 166 -6.68 0.73 3.84
C GLU A 166 -5.49 1.33 3.10
N SER A 167 -5.38 2.66 3.12
CA SER A 167 -4.22 3.36 2.57
C SER A 167 -3.74 4.44 3.53
N ASN A 168 -2.53 4.26 4.03
CA ASN A 168 -1.86 5.16 4.97
C ASN A 168 -0.67 5.83 4.29
N ASN A 169 -0.78 7.15 4.04
CA ASN A 169 0.28 7.91 3.41
C ASN A 169 0.80 8.99 4.37
N CYS A 170 2.08 8.95 4.67
CA CYS A 170 2.76 9.95 5.50
C CYS A 170 3.79 10.71 4.69
N LEU A 171 3.71 12.03 4.71
CA LEU A 171 4.65 12.93 4.03
C LEU A 171 5.28 13.85 5.07
N LEU A 172 6.59 13.72 5.28
CA LEU A 172 7.35 14.58 6.17
C LEU A 172 8.28 15.47 5.36
N TYR A 173 8.13 16.78 5.57
CA TYR A 173 9.01 17.79 5.00
C TYR A 173 9.76 18.50 6.10
N THR A 174 11.08 18.56 5.99
CA THR A 174 11.91 19.43 6.80
C THR A 174 12.74 20.30 5.87
N SER A 175 12.62 21.62 6.00
CA SER A 175 13.48 22.57 5.31
C SER A 175 14.18 23.41 6.36
N ASP A 176 15.50 23.50 6.27
CA ASP A 176 16.32 24.42 7.06
C ASP A 176 16.91 25.45 6.11
N ALA A 177 16.49 26.69 6.26
CA ALA A 177 17.12 27.85 5.64
C ALA A 177 18.00 28.48 6.71
N ALA A 178 19.29 28.20 6.69
CA ALA A 178 20.24 28.88 7.54
C ALA A 178 20.36 30.32 7.04
N ASP A 179 19.66 31.24 7.72
CA ASP A 179 19.85 32.69 7.62
C ASP A 179 20.93 33.07 8.64
N GLU A 180 22.18 32.96 8.24
CA GLU A 180 23.30 33.51 8.99
C GLU A 180 23.42 35.00 8.63
N GLY A 181 22.53 35.79 9.23
CA GLY A 181 22.69 37.24 9.30
C GLY A 181 23.73 37.60 10.36
N LEU A 182 24.86 38.04 9.92
CA LEU A 182 25.78 38.85 10.72
C LEU A 182 25.72 40.29 10.26
#